data_8b5948391d04f7caf2dd5c8ed86b45c6
#
_entry.id   8b5948391d04f7caf2dd5c8ed86b45c6
#
_cell.length_a   1.000
_cell.length_b   1.000
_cell.length_c   1.000
_cell.angle_alpha   90.00
_cell.angle_beta   90.00
_cell.angle_gamma   90.00
#
_symmetry.space_group_name_H-M   'P 1'
#
loop_
_entity.id
_entity.type
_entity.pdbx_description
1 polymer ?
#
loop_
_entity_poly.entity_id
_entity_poly.type
_entity_poly.pdbx_seq_one_letter_code
_entity_poly.pdbx_strand_id
1 'polypeptide(L)'
;MQATKEVITSLENAGLDLICDGELYRFDTSHPETNGMIEYFIGPMEGIRGELDAEELAAYQEKKGMGFRTKPPGIVHDAIKTGSLDLASPCKRLKDLATKPVKFTMTGPHMLSKTVANSYYGSTEEIAMAFADVLAGQAAQLNADVIQIDEANLPGHPDESEWALRAINRVLDAIPTTGAVHLCFGNYAGKRVQSGTWD
;
A
#
# COMPACT_ATOMS: atom_id res chain seq x y z
N MET A 1 2.77 15.53 -13.43
CA MET A 1 1.61 15.60 -14.37
C MET A 1 1.98 15.16 -15.80
N GLN A 2 3.04 15.70 -16.41
CA GLN A 2 3.39 15.35 -17.80
C GLN A 2 3.71 13.85 -17.94
N ALA A 3 4.57 13.30 -17.08
CA ALA A 3 4.93 11.89 -17.11
C ALA A 3 3.73 10.94 -16.97
N THR A 4 2.79 11.24 -16.07
CA THR A 4 1.55 10.47 -15.91
C THR A 4 0.74 10.44 -17.22
N LYS A 5 0.62 11.58 -17.91
CA LYS A 5 -0.08 11.66 -19.19
C LYS A 5 0.63 10.83 -20.27
N GLU A 6 1.96 10.85 -20.30
CA GLU A 6 2.74 10.06 -21.24
C GLU A 6 2.57 8.55 -21.02
N VAL A 7 2.53 8.11 -19.75
CA VAL A 7 2.25 6.71 -19.41
C VAL A 7 0.86 6.31 -19.90
N ILE A 8 -0.17 7.08 -19.55
CA ILE A 8 -1.56 6.82 -19.97
C ILE A 8 -1.64 6.71 -21.50
N THR A 9 -1.09 7.72 -22.23
CA THR A 9 -1.09 7.72 -23.67
C THR A 9 -0.37 6.49 -24.25
N SER A 10 0.74 6.09 -23.65
CA SER A 10 1.50 4.90 -24.10
C SER A 10 0.72 3.61 -23.92
N LEU A 11 0.01 3.46 -22.80
CA LEU A 11 -0.83 2.29 -22.52
C LEU A 11 -2.03 2.23 -23.48
N GLU A 12 -2.69 3.35 -23.72
CA GLU A 12 -3.80 3.44 -24.67
C GLU A 12 -3.36 3.12 -26.11
N ASN A 13 -2.21 3.65 -26.54
CA ASN A 13 -1.62 3.38 -27.87
C ASN A 13 -1.17 1.92 -28.02
N ALA A 14 -0.76 1.27 -26.93
CA ALA A 14 -0.46 -0.15 -26.89
C ALA A 14 -1.71 -1.04 -27.00
N GLY A 15 -2.89 -0.46 -26.99
CA GLY A 15 -4.16 -1.18 -27.16
C GLY A 15 -4.72 -1.79 -25.89
N LEU A 16 -4.24 -1.39 -24.70
CA LEU A 16 -4.80 -1.88 -23.43
C LEU A 16 -6.23 -1.35 -23.23
N ASP A 17 -7.09 -2.18 -22.64
CA ASP A 17 -8.50 -1.86 -22.39
C ASP A 17 -8.74 -1.30 -20.98
N LEU A 18 -7.79 -1.51 -20.07
CA LEU A 18 -7.84 -1.04 -18.68
C LEU A 18 -6.52 -0.31 -18.36
N ILE A 19 -6.61 0.96 -18.05
CA ILE A 19 -5.48 1.89 -17.98
C ILE A 19 -5.14 2.20 -16.51
N CYS A 20 -3.85 2.32 -16.19
CA CYS A 20 -3.34 2.88 -14.94
C CYS A 20 -2.47 4.11 -15.19
N ASP A 21 -2.12 4.84 -14.13
CA ASP A 21 -1.35 6.10 -14.23
C ASP A 21 0.17 5.92 -14.11
N GLY A 22 0.62 4.68 -13.92
CA GLY A 22 2.03 4.33 -13.72
C GLY A 22 2.60 4.76 -12.36
N GLU A 23 1.81 5.42 -11.51
CA GLU A 23 2.11 5.72 -10.10
C GLU A 23 3.39 6.54 -9.86
N LEU A 24 3.91 7.20 -10.89
CA LEU A 24 5.19 7.92 -10.84
C LEU A 24 5.22 9.03 -9.77
N TYR A 25 4.09 9.60 -9.43
CA TYR A 25 3.95 10.62 -8.38
C TYR A 25 4.13 10.07 -6.95
N ARG A 26 4.12 8.75 -6.78
CA ARG A 26 4.41 8.10 -5.49
C ARG A 26 5.91 7.99 -5.21
N PHE A 27 6.75 8.25 -6.22
CA PHE A 27 8.19 8.25 -6.09
C PHE A 27 8.71 9.60 -5.60
N ASP A 28 9.43 9.58 -4.49
CA ASP A 28 10.21 10.73 -4.03
C ASP A 28 11.63 10.64 -4.57
N THR A 29 11.93 11.45 -5.60
CA THR A 29 13.26 11.49 -6.22
C THR A 29 14.34 12.09 -5.31
N SER A 30 13.93 12.85 -4.27
CA SER A 30 14.82 13.42 -3.25
C SER A 30 15.18 12.41 -2.16
N HIS A 31 14.35 11.37 -2.02
CA HIS A 31 14.48 10.29 -1.05
C HIS A 31 14.41 8.92 -1.73
N PRO A 32 15.42 8.56 -2.53
CA PRO A 32 15.42 7.32 -3.32
C PRO A 32 15.43 6.04 -2.47
N GLU A 33 15.71 6.16 -1.16
CA GLU A 33 15.59 5.08 -0.19
C GLU A 33 14.14 4.74 0.19
N THR A 34 13.18 5.60 -0.15
CA THR A 34 11.75 5.37 0.12
C THR A 34 11.12 4.47 -0.93
N ASN A 35 9.99 3.88 -0.59
CA ASN A 35 9.20 3.03 -1.47
C ASN A 35 7.81 3.64 -1.67
N GLY A 36 7.46 4.00 -2.90
CA GLY A 36 6.17 4.58 -3.24
C GLY A 36 4.96 3.71 -2.90
N MET A 37 5.14 2.41 -2.69
CA MET A 37 4.08 1.52 -2.23
C MET A 37 3.90 1.55 -0.70
N ILE A 38 4.78 2.18 0.04
CA ILE A 38 4.78 2.17 1.50
C ILE A 38 4.73 3.60 2.03
N GLU A 39 5.80 4.37 1.86
CA GLU A 39 5.92 5.71 2.43
C GLU A 39 4.86 6.69 1.88
N TYR A 40 4.44 6.53 0.64
CA TYR A 40 3.35 7.31 0.05
C TYR A 40 2.03 7.18 0.82
N PHE A 41 1.75 5.97 1.34
CA PHE A 41 0.53 5.72 2.13
C PHE A 41 0.71 6.07 3.60
N ILE A 42 1.84 5.69 4.20
CA ILE A 42 2.08 5.82 5.64
C ILE A 42 2.42 7.27 6.04
N GLY A 43 3.23 7.96 5.25
CA GLY A 43 3.73 9.30 5.58
C GLY A 43 2.65 10.35 5.88
N PRO A 44 1.52 10.37 5.14
CA PRO A 44 0.42 11.29 5.41
C PRO A 44 -0.47 10.91 6.60
N MET A 45 -0.39 9.67 7.12
CA MET A 45 -1.27 9.19 8.20
C MET A 45 -0.85 9.74 9.56
N GLU A 46 -1.82 10.08 10.40
CA GLU A 46 -1.60 10.40 11.81
C GLU A 46 -1.40 9.14 12.65
N GLY A 47 -0.77 9.29 13.82
CA GLY A 47 -0.44 8.18 14.73
C GLY A 47 0.86 7.46 14.40
N ILE A 48 1.54 7.86 13.30
CA ILE A 48 2.81 7.30 12.86
C ILE A 48 3.83 8.43 12.74
N ARG A 49 4.99 8.29 13.38
CA ARG A 49 6.10 9.25 13.23
C ARG A 49 7.28 8.61 12.47
N GLY A 50 7.92 9.38 11.62
CA GLY A 50 9.02 8.89 10.77
C GLY A 50 10.37 8.72 11.50
N GLU A 51 10.56 9.39 12.65
CA GLU A 51 11.79 9.31 13.41
C GLU A 51 11.69 8.21 14.46
N LEU A 52 12.72 7.37 14.52
CA LEU A 52 12.91 6.35 15.53
C LEU A 52 14.17 6.65 16.32
N ASP A 53 14.14 6.42 17.63
CA ASP A 53 15.37 6.39 18.42
C ASP A 53 16.15 5.09 18.21
N ALA A 54 17.36 5.00 18.83
CA ALA A 54 18.25 3.84 18.65
C ALA A 54 17.66 2.54 19.22
N GLU A 55 16.89 2.62 20.30
CA GLU A 55 16.28 1.47 20.95
C GLU A 55 15.11 0.93 20.11
N GLU A 56 14.25 1.82 19.61
CA GLU A 56 13.15 1.49 18.71
C GLU A 56 13.63 0.88 17.40
N LEU A 57 14.71 1.42 16.83
CA LEU A 57 15.33 0.86 15.62
C LEU A 57 15.91 -0.53 15.88
N ALA A 58 16.62 -0.73 17.00
CA ALA A 58 17.15 -2.03 17.38
C ALA A 58 16.02 -3.06 17.58
N ALA A 59 14.95 -2.70 18.29
CA ALA A 59 13.79 -3.55 18.49
C ALA A 59 13.08 -3.93 17.17
N TYR A 60 13.04 -3.02 16.20
CA TYR A 60 12.51 -3.33 14.87
C TYR A 60 13.42 -4.32 14.12
N GLN A 61 14.74 -4.15 14.20
CA GLN A 61 15.70 -5.01 13.51
C GLN A 61 15.79 -6.42 14.11
N GLU A 62 15.53 -6.56 15.41
CA GLU A 62 15.44 -7.87 16.09
C GLU A 62 14.21 -8.66 15.67
N LYS A 63 13.09 -7.99 15.41
CA LYS A 63 11.92 -8.63 14.82
C LYS A 63 12.28 -9.01 13.39
N LYS A 64 12.42 -10.32 13.11
CA LYS A 64 12.60 -10.87 11.76
C LYS A 64 11.36 -10.58 10.90
N GLY A 65 11.10 -9.30 10.65
CA GLY A 65 10.05 -8.79 9.79
C GLY A 65 10.43 -8.97 8.32
N MET A 66 10.29 -7.91 7.55
CA MET A 66 10.66 -7.92 6.13
C MET A 66 12.17 -7.84 5.98
N GLY A 67 12.83 -8.97 5.72
CA GLY A 67 14.30 -9.10 5.64
C GLY A 67 15.01 -8.25 4.57
N PHE A 68 14.26 -7.44 3.83
CA PHE A 68 14.78 -6.48 2.85
C PHE A 68 14.74 -5.03 3.35
N ARG A 69 14.13 -4.74 4.52
CA ARG A 69 14.10 -3.40 5.12
C ARG A 69 14.90 -3.36 6.40
N THR A 70 15.91 -2.50 6.44
CA THR A 70 16.74 -2.25 7.62
C THR A 70 16.17 -1.13 8.51
N LYS A 71 15.29 -0.28 7.94
CA LYS A 71 14.63 0.82 8.64
C LYS A 71 13.13 0.82 8.28
N PRO A 72 12.22 0.93 9.27
CA PRO A 72 10.79 1.08 8.97
C PRO A 72 10.49 2.47 8.41
N PRO A 73 9.35 2.67 7.70
CA PRO A 73 8.88 3.97 7.25
C PRO A 73 8.48 4.89 8.42
N GLY A 74 8.23 4.32 9.58
CA GLY A 74 7.86 5.01 10.81
C GLY A 74 7.51 4.05 11.93
N ILE A 75 7.22 4.62 13.09
CA ILE A 75 6.74 3.90 14.28
C ILE A 75 5.32 4.35 14.64
N VAL A 76 4.43 3.39 14.81
CA VAL A 76 3.08 3.63 15.32
C VAL A 76 3.18 3.92 16.82
N HIS A 77 2.81 5.13 17.23
CA HIS A 77 2.88 5.59 18.61
C HIS A 77 1.53 6.08 19.17
N ASP A 78 0.51 6.15 18.32
CA ASP A 78 -0.87 6.50 18.66
C ASP A 78 -1.82 5.81 17.66
N ALA A 79 -3.12 5.98 17.86
CA ALA A 79 -4.15 5.45 16.96
C ALA A 79 -3.93 5.96 15.53
N ILE A 80 -3.88 5.04 14.57
CA ILE A 80 -3.73 5.35 13.14
C ILE A 80 -5.01 6.03 12.64
N LYS A 81 -4.85 7.18 11.97
CA LYS A 81 -5.93 7.94 11.35
C LYS A 81 -5.53 8.39 9.95
N THR A 82 -6.52 8.80 9.16
CA THR A 82 -6.33 9.25 7.78
C THR A 82 -5.29 10.36 7.63
N GLY A 83 -5.22 11.32 8.58
CA GLY A 83 -4.34 12.47 8.46
C GLY A 83 -4.60 13.25 7.18
N SER A 84 -3.55 13.50 6.40
CA SER A 84 -3.60 14.18 5.10
C SER A 84 -3.59 13.21 3.91
N LEU A 85 -3.79 11.91 4.11
CA LEU A 85 -3.85 10.94 3.01
C LEU A 85 -5.05 11.24 2.11
N ASP A 86 -4.77 11.47 0.82
CA ASP A 86 -5.76 11.75 -0.22
C ASP A 86 -5.50 10.88 -1.44
N LEU A 87 -6.25 9.79 -1.57
CA LEU A 87 -6.23 8.92 -2.75
C LEU A 87 -7.28 9.34 -3.79
N ALA A 88 -8.27 10.12 -3.41
CA ALA A 88 -9.32 10.57 -4.32
C ALA A 88 -8.80 11.51 -5.40
N SER A 89 -7.93 12.47 -5.05
CA SER A 89 -7.37 13.43 -6.01
C SER A 89 -6.53 12.77 -7.11
N PRO A 90 -5.56 11.87 -6.84
CA PRO A 90 -4.85 11.16 -7.91
C PRO A 90 -5.74 10.21 -8.70
N CYS A 91 -6.71 9.54 -8.08
CA CYS A 91 -7.69 8.70 -8.77
C CYS A 91 -8.54 9.53 -9.76
N LYS A 92 -9.05 10.68 -9.31
CA LYS A 92 -9.77 11.61 -10.19
C LYS A 92 -8.91 12.08 -11.35
N ARG A 93 -7.65 12.42 -11.10
CA ARG A 93 -6.69 12.83 -12.14
C ARG A 93 -6.49 11.75 -13.20
N LEU A 94 -6.33 10.49 -12.78
CA LEU A 94 -6.25 9.36 -13.70
C LEU A 94 -7.51 9.30 -14.58
N LYS A 95 -8.70 9.37 -13.97
CA LYS A 95 -9.99 9.34 -14.67
C LYS A 95 -10.15 10.49 -15.67
N ASP A 96 -9.71 11.70 -15.29
CA ASP A 96 -9.80 12.89 -16.17
C ASP A 96 -8.83 12.83 -17.37
N LEU A 97 -7.73 12.09 -17.27
CA LEU A 97 -6.70 12.00 -18.30
C LEU A 97 -6.91 10.82 -19.25
N ALA A 98 -7.51 9.73 -18.79
CA ALA A 98 -7.71 8.52 -19.57
C ALA A 98 -8.97 8.62 -20.45
N THR A 99 -8.93 8.01 -21.63
CA THR A 99 -10.09 7.86 -22.52
C THR A 99 -10.77 6.51 -22.41
N LYS A 100 -10.15 5.57 -21.71
CA LYS A 100 -10.61 4.19 -21.47
C LYS A 100 -10.94 3.96 -19.99
N PRO A 101 -11.55 2.81 -19.62
CA PRO A 101 -11.71 2.39 -18.24
C PRO A 101 -10.38 2.41 -17.48
N VAL A 102 -10.43 2.76 -16.19
CA VAL A 102 -9.23 2.95 -15.38
C VAL A 102 -9.16 2.01 -14.19
N LYS A 103 -7.96 1.57 -13.88
CA LYS A 103 -7.61 0.84 -12.67
C LYS A 103 -6.75 1.72 -11.76
N PHE A 104 -7.21 1.91 -10.53
CA PHE A 104 -6.44 2.56 -9.48
C PHE A 104 -5.93 1.52 -8.48
N THR A 105 -4.67 1.62 -8.05
CA THR A 105 -4.06 0.69 -7.11
C THR A 105 -3.86 1.33 -5.76
N MET A 106 -3.91 0.54 -4.71
CA MET A 106 -3.57 0.95 -3.35
C MET A 106 -2.90 -0.20 -2.61
N THR A 107 -1.96 0.14 -1.73
CA THR A 107 -1.27 -0.88 -0.93
C THR A 107 -2.20 -1.42 0.14
N GLY A 108 -2.16 -2.73 0.34
CA GLY A 108 -3.04 -3.42 1.26
C GLY A 108 -2.64 -3.32 2.73
N PRO A 109 -3.60 -3.54 3.63
CA PRO A 109 -3.39 -3.34 5.07
C PRO A 109 -2.41 -4.33 5.70
N HIS A 110 -2.39 -5.60 5.23
CA HIS A 110 -1.42 -6.59 5.71
C HIS A 110 0.01 -6.15 5.36
N MET A 111 0.24 -5.75 4.10
CA MET A 111 1.55 -5.26 3.67
C MET A 111 2.01 -4.05 4.49
N LEU A 112 1.15 -3.06 4.71
CA LEU A 112 1.51 -1.88 5.50
C LEU A 112 1.82 -2.23 6.95
N SER A 113 1.04 -3.11 7.59
CA SER A 113 1.24 -3.52 8.98
C SER A 113 2.59 -4.22 9.23
N LYS A 114 3.10 -4.93 8.22
CA LYS A 114 4.38 -5.63 8.29
C LYS A 114 5.58 -4.68 8.14
N THR A 115 5.38 -3.46 7.67
CA THR A 115 6.49 -2.52 7.38
C THR A 115 6.80 -1.54 8.50
N VAL A 116 5.84 -1.23 9.37
CA VAL A 116 5.98 -0.26 10.46
C VAL A 116 6.60 -0.86 11.72
N ALA A 117 7.32 -0.04 12.48
CA ALA A 117 7.56 -0.31 13.90
C ALA A 117 6.29 0.01 14.70
N ASN A 118 6.17 -0.53 15.90
CA ASN A 118 4.96 -0.37 16.71
C ASN A 118 5.29 -0.26 18.20
N SER A 119 4.71 0.75 18.84
CA SER A 119 4.73 0.94 20.30
C SER A 119 3.33 1.18 20.90
N TYR A 120 2.25 1.08 20.10
CA TYR A 120 0.91 1.43 20.50
C TYR A 120 -0.05 0.23 20.50
N TYR A 121 -0.15 -0.53 19.41
CA TYR A 121 -1.05 -1.68 19.29
C TYR A 121 -0.47 -2.94 19.89
N GLY A 122 -1.32 -3.84 20.38
CA GLY A 122 -0.93 -5.11 20.99
C GLY A 122 -0.46 -6.18 20.00
N SER A 123 -0.86 -6.08 18.72
CA SER A 123 -0.55 -7.07 17.70
C SER A 123 -0.45 -6.48 16.30
N THR A 124 0.17 -7.25 15.38
CA THR A 124 0.20 -6.88 13.94
C THR A 124 -1.20 -6.91 13.32
N GLU A 125 -2.07 -7.81 13.79
CA GLU A 125 -3.46 -7.86 13.38
C GLU A 125 -4.20 -6.55 13.70
N GLU A 126 -4.04 -6.02 14.92
CA GLU A 126 -4.65 -4.75 15.31
C GLU A 126 -4.15 -3.58 14.43
N ILE A 127 -2.86 -3.55 14.11
CA ILE A 127 -2.29 -2.57 13.19
C ILE A 127 -2.91 -2.70 11.79
N ALA A 128 -3.04 -3.94 11.29
CA ALA A 128 -3.63 -4.19 9.98
C ALA A 128 -5.10 -3.75 9.92
N MET A 129 -5.88 -4.01 10.97
CA MET A 129 -7.26 -3.55 11.05
C MET A 129 -7.36 -2.03 11.12
N ALA A 130 -6.47 -1.35 11.84
CA ALA A 130 -6.42 0.11 11.88
C ALA A 130 -6.07 0.71 10.49
N PHE A 131 -5.10 0.13 9.78
CA PHE A 131 -4.85 0.50 8.38
C PHE A 131 -6.06 0.21 7.49
N ALA A 132 -6.71 -0.93 7.66
CA ALA A 132 -7.88 -1.31 6.86
C ALA A 132 -9.03 -0.30 7.03
N ASP A 133 -9.29 0.22 8.22
CA ASP A 133 -10.30 1.24 8.46
C ASP A 133 -9.98 2.56 7.75
N VAL A 134 -8.73 3.00 7.78
CA VAL A 134 -8.29 4.20 7.04
C VAL A 134 -8.41 3.97 5.53
N LEU A 135 -7.89 2.85 5.03
CA LEU A 135 -7.92 2.53 3.60
C LEU A 135 -9.35 2.32 3.08
N ALA A 136 -10.24 1.73 3.86
CA ALA A 136 -11.66 1.60 3.54
C ALA A 136 -12.32 2.98 3.36
N GLY A 137 -12.03 3.93 4.26
CA GLY A 137 -12.51 5.31 4.15
C GLY A 137 -11.99 6.04 2.90
N GLN A 138 -10.77 5.74 2.46
CA GLN A 138 -10.21 6.23 1.20
C GLN A 138 -10.85 5.53 0.00
N ALA A 139 -10.94 4.19 0.02
CA ALA A 139 -11.49 3.38 -1.07
C ALA A 139 -12.94 3.78 -1.41
N ALA A 140 -13.75 4.07 -0.41
CA ALA A 140 -15.14 4.49 -0.58
C ALA A 140 -15.30 5.79 -1.40
N GLN A 141 -14.24 6.59 -1.55
CA GLN A 141 -14.25 7.85 -2.28
C GLN A 141 -13.68 7.73 -3.70
N LEU A 142 -13.15 6.56 -4.08
CA LEU A 142 -12.51 6.37 -5.37
C LEU A 142 -13.54 6.14 -6.49
N ASN A 143 -13.28 6.73 -7.64
CA ASN A 143 -14.14 6.63 -8.83
C ASN A 143 -13.41 5.97 -10.02
N ALA A 144 -12.61 4.94 -9.76
CA ALA A 144 -12.02 4.10 -10.80
C ALA A 144 -12.97 2.94 -11.16
N ASP A 145 -12.85 2.40 -12.38
CA ASP A 145 -13.66 1.26 -12.81
C ASP A 145 -13.23 -0.03 -12.09
N VAL A 146 -11.93 -0.13 -11.77
CA VAL A 146 -11.35 -1.18 -10.93
C VAL A 146 -10.48 -0.54 -9.86
N ILE A 147 -10.61 -0.99 -8.61
CA ILE A 147 -9.74 -0.61 -7.50
C ILE A 147 -9.02 -1.86 -7.03
N GLN A 148 -7.68 -1.87 -7.17
CA GLN A 148 -6.83 -3.01 -6.83
C GLN A 148 -6.11 -2.79 -5.52
N ILE A 149 -6.19 -3.76 -4.62
CA ILE A 149 -5.44 -3.83 -3.37
C ILE A 149 -4.20 -4.69 -3.60
N ASP A 150 -3.01 -4.15 -3.35
CA ASP A 150 -1.73 -4.84 -3.54
C ASP A 150 -1.24 -5.44 -2.21
N GLU A 151 -1.27 -6.77 -2.13
CA GLU A 151 -0.82 -7.55 -0.97
C GLU A 151 0.36 -8.46 -1.34
N ALA A 152 1.54 -7.85 -1.37
CA ALA A 152 2.76 -8.52 -1.82
C ALA A 152 3.35 -9.52 -0.82
N ASN A 153 2.91 -9.52 0.45
CA ASN A 153 3.55 -10.30 1.52
C ASN A 153 2.74 -11.52 1.96
N LEU A 154 1.45 -11.51 1.74
CA LEU A 154 0.55 -12.54 2.27
C LEU A 154 0.91 -13.98 1.84
N PRO A 155 1.30 -14.25 0.57
CA PRO A 155 1.69 -15.61 0.18
C PRO A 155 2.91 -16.18 0.91
N GLY A 156 3.74 -15.32 1.51
CA GLY A 156 4.87 -15.71 2.35
C GLY A 156 4.52 -15.93 3.84
N HIS A 157 3.28 -15.63 4.23
CA HIS A 157 2.77 -15.70 5.60
C HIS A 157 1.41 -16.40 5.68
N PRO A 158 1.32 -17.69 5.30
CA PRO A 158 0.03 -18.39 5.27
C PRO A 158 -0.62 -18.53 6.64
N ASP A 159 0.16 -18.54 7.70
CA ASP A 159 -0.29 -18.54 9.10
C ASP A 159 -0.99 -17.25 9.52
N GLU A 160 -0.80 -16.17 8.78
CA GLU A 160 -1.45 -14.87 9.01
C GLU A 160 -2.73 -14.70 8.18
N SER A 161 -3.06 -15.65 7.30
CA SER A 161 -4.12 -15.51 6.30
C SER A 161 -5.49 -15.18 6.90
N GLU A 162 -5.85 -15.75 8.03
CA GLU A 162 -7.17 -15.56 8.62
C GLU A 162 -7.43 -14.09 8.97
N TRP A 163 -6.54 -13.44 9.69
CA TRP A 163 -6.72 -12.03 10.06
C TRP A 163 -6.39 -11.08 8.88
N ALA A 164 -5.43 -11.44 8.03
CA ALA A 164 -5.11 -10.66 6.84
C ALA A 164 -6.31 -10.56 5.89
N LEU A 165 -7.03 -11.67 5.66
CA LEU A 165 -8.25 -11.68 4.86
C LEU A 165 -9.37 -10.83 5.47
N ARG A 166 -9.51 -10.78 6.80
CA ARG A 166 -10.46 -9.86 7.44
C ARG A 166 -10.12 -8.40 7.15
N ALA A 167 -8.84 -8.03 7.24
CA ALA A 167 -8.39 -6.68 6.95
C ALA A 167 -8.56 -6.31 5.46
N ILE A 168 -8.23 -7.23 4.54
CA ILE A 168 -8.40 -7.03 3.09
C ILE A 168 -9.89 -6.88 2.75
N ASN A 169 -10.75 -7.76 3.27
CA ASN A 169 -12.19 -7.71 3.02
C ASN A 169 -12.81 -6.42 3.55
N ARG A 170 -12.34 -5.91 4.69
CA ARG A 170 -12.77 -4.60 5.22
C ARG A 170 -12.57 -3.46 4.21
N VAL A 171 -11.48 -3.50 3.43
CA VAL A 171 -11.23 -2.52 2.38
C VAL A 171 -12.05 -2.84 1.14
N LEU A 172 -12.13 -4.11 0.71
CA LEU A 172 -12.90 -4.55 -0.45
C LEU A 172 -14.39 -4.18 -0.34
N ASP A 173 -14.98 -4.38 0.84
CA ASP A 173 -16.39 -4.09 1.13
C ASP A 173 -16.73 -2.60 1.01
N ALA A 174 -15.72 -1.73 1.11
CA ALA A 174 -15.88 -0.29 0.96
C ALA A 174 -15.73 0.21 -0.48
N ILE A 175 -15.25 -0.65 -1.40
CA ILE A 175 -15.04 -0.28 -2.81
C ILE A 175 -16.40 -0.16 -3.52
N PRO A 176 -16.73 1.02 -4.11
CA PRO A 176 -18.03 1.23 -4.75
C PRO A 176 -18.15 0.62 -6.17
N THR A 177 -17.04 0.13 -6.72
CA THR A 177 -16.96 -0.40 -8.09
C THR A 177 -16.42 -1.84 -8.09
N THR A 178 -15.58 -2.23 -9.04
CA THR A 178 -14.98 -3.56 -9.06
C THR A 178 -13.72 -3.59 -8.17
N GLY A 179 -13.75 -4.38 -7.10
CA GLY A 179 -12.59 -4.68 -6.28
C GLY A 179 -11.72 -5.76 -6.90
N ALA A 180 -10.40 -5.61 -6.79
CA ALA A 180 -9.42 -6.62 -7.18
C ALA A 180 -8.33 -6.75 -6.10
N VAL A 181 -7.74 -7.92 -5.96
CA VAL A 181 -6.59 -8.15 -5.08
C VAL A 181 -5.44 -8.69 -5.91
N HIS A 182 -4.27 -8.05 -5.76
CA HIS A 182 -3.03 -8.55 -6.32
C HIS A 182 -2.24 -9.25 -5.22
N LEU A 183 -2.00 -10.54 -5.42
CA LEU A 183 -1.15 -11.35 -4.56
C LEU A 183 0.12 -11.71 -5.32
N CYS A 184 1.27 -11.48 -4.70
CA CYS A 184 2.56 -11.90 -5.25
C CYS A 184 3.55 -12.21 -4.12
N PHE A 185 4.74 -12.67 -4.48
CA PHE A 185 5.80 -12.99 -3.52
C PHE A 185 6.75 -11.80 -3.26
N GLY A 186 6.35 -10.60 -3.64
CA GLY A 186 7.17 -9.41 -3.60
C GLY A 186 8.30 -9.44 -4.62
N ASN A 187 8.70 -8.27 -5.06
CA ASN A 187 9.85 -8.09 -5.95
C ASN A 187 10.65 -6.87 -5.47
N TYR A 188 11.75 -7.11 -4.78
CA TYR A 188 12.62 -6.06 -4.30
C TYR A 188 13.99 -6.15 -4.96
N ALA A 189 14.30 -5.18 -5.81
CA ALA A 189 15.57 -5.12 -6.56
C ALA A 189 15.90 -6.41 -7.34
N GLY A 190 14.88 -7.08 -7.90
CA GLY A 190 15.04 -8.34 -8.64
C GLY A 190 15.40 -9.56 -7.76
N LYS A 191 15.33 -9.44 -6.45
CA LYS A 191 15.61 -10.53 -5.51
C LYS A 191 14.32 -11.21 -5.06
N ARG A 192 14.36 -12.53 -4.90
CA ARG A 192 13.28 -13.28 -4.25
C ARG A 192 13.24 -12.92 -2.77
N VAL A 193 12.18 -12.30 -2.33
CA VAL A 193 12.01 -11.82 -0.94
C VAL A 193 11.29 -12.81 -0.06
N GLN A 194 10.42 -13.63 -0.66
CA GLN A 194 9.59 -14.59 0.06
C GLN A 194 9.53 -15.94 -0.66
N SER A 195 9.19 -16.96 0.08
CA SER A 195 8.87 -18.29 -0.42
C SER A 195 7.52 -18.70 0.14
N GLY A 196 6.67 -19.26 -0.68
CA GLY A 196 5.34 -19.73 -0.31
C GLY A 196 4.75 -20.54 -1.47
N THR A 197 3.50 -20.93 -1.32
CA THR A 197 2.69 -21.62 -2.32
C THR A 197 1.40 -20.85 -2.58
N TRP A 198 0.68 -21.26 -3.61
CA TRP A 198 -0.66 -20.75 -3.94
C TRP A 198 -1.77 -21.74 -3.48
N ASP A 199 -1.37 -22.76 -2.72
CA ASP A 199 -2.26 -23.81 -2.20
C ASP A 199 -2.94 -23.38 -0.90
#